data_f0f484d1a7d0ec6a8024925c77a2cb9b
#
_entry.id   f0f484d1a7d0ec6a8024925c77a2cb9b
#
_cell.length_a   1.000
_cell.length_b   1.000
_cell.length_c   1.000
_cell.angle_alpha   90.00
_cell.angle_beta   90.00
_cell.angle_gamma   90.00
#
_symmetry.space_group_name_H-M   'P 1'
#
loop_
_entity.id
_entity.type
_entity.pdbx_description
1 polymer ?
#
loop_
_entity_poly.entity_id
_entity_poly.type
_entity_poly.pdbx_seq_one_letter_code
_entity_poly.pdbx_strand_id
1 'polypeptide(L)'
;SQYEQLLRIITGMPLGDTKLKSSSVMINLFEPAADKKKSINDAMQSILRISGAHVHWYGKGEGKAGRKMGHITISEDTVEKALNNATTIRNILKESYGQE
;
A
#
# COMPACT_ATOMS: atom_id res chain seq x y z
N SER A 1 -8.87 13.01 -9.39
CA SER A 1 -9.81 11.91 -9.11
C SER A 1 -9.94 11.69 -7.61
N GLN A 2 -11.15 11.46 -7.17
CA GLN A 2 -11.38 11.17 -5.74
C GLN A 2 -10.78 9.84 -5.32
N TYR A 3 -10.38 9.02 -6.28
CA TYR A 3 -9.77 7.72 -6.01
C TYR A 3 -8.27 7.73 -6.21
N GLU A 4 -7.69 8.89 -6.41
CA GLU A 4 -6.25 8.97 -6.54
C GLU A 4 -5.56 8.45 -5.28
N GLN A 5 -4.51 7.70 -5.49
CA GLN A 5 -3.67 7.27 -4.40
C GLN A 5 -2.79 8.42 -3.94
N LEU A 6 -2.70 8.58 -2.64
CA LEU A 6 -1.69 9.45 -2.07
C LEU A 6 -0.43 8.61 -1.87
N LEU A 7 0.61 8.91 -2.64
CA LEU A 7 1.90 8.28 -2.49
C LEU A 7 2.77 9.18 -1.64
N ARG A 8 3.20 8.66 -0.50
CA ARG A 8 4.02 9.42 0.43
C ARG A 8 5.35 8.73 0.65
N ILE A 9 6.43 9.47 0.50
CA ILE A 9 7.77 8.95 0.67
C ILE A 9 8.40 9.59 1.90
N ILE A 10 8.89 8.75 2.79
CA ILE A 10 9.61 9.17 3.98
C ILE A 10 10.98 8.49 3.93
N THR A 11 12.03 9.30 3.86
CA THR A 11 13.38 8.79 3.67
C THR A 11 14.32 9.26 4.76
N GLY A 12 15.37 8.46 4.98
CA GLY A 12 16.49 8.89 5.78
C GLY A 12 16.22 9.02 7.27
N MET A 13 15.17 8.39 7.76
CA MET A 13 14.84 8.42 9.19
C MET A 13 15.73 7.45 9.96
N PRO A 14 16.61 7.92 10.83
CA PRO A 14 17.35 6.99 11.69
C PRO A 14 16.41 6.43 12.75
N LEU A 15 16.49 5.14 12.95
CA LEU A 15 15.70 4.45 13.96
C LEU A 15 16.62 4.18 15.15
N GLY A 16 16.31 4.74 16.31
CA GLY A 16 17.00 4.48 17.59
C GLY A 16 18.49 4.17 17.53
N ASP A 17 18.89 3.28 16.65
CA ASP A 17 20.27 3.03 16.32
C ASP A 17 20.62 3.82 15.07
N THR A 18 21.52 4.73 15.19
CA THR A 18 21.89 5.64 14.12
C THR A 18 22.47 4.96 12.88
N LYS A 19 22.81 3.69 12.97
CA LYS A 19 23.32 2.94 11.84
C LYS A 19 22.24 2.48 10.87
N LEU A 20 21.01 2.42 11.34
CA LEU A 20 19.90 1.94 10.52
C LEU A 20 19.13 3.09 9.95
N LYS A 21 19.14 3.18 8.64
CA LYS A 21 18.29 4.11 7.90
C LYS A 21 17.32 3.28 7.11
N SER A 22 16.07 3.72 7.09
CA SER A 22 15.07 3.07 6.28
C SER A 22 14.39 4.08 5.38
N SER A 23 13.87 3.60 4.28
CA SER A 23 13.05 4.38 3.37
C SER A 23 11.68 3.75 3.34
N SER A 24 10.65 4.56 3.47
CA SER A 24 9.28 4.09 3.49
C SER A 24 8.44 4.80 2.46
N VAL A 25 7.57 4.04 1.82
CA VAL A 25 6.55 4.55 0.90
C VAL A 25 5.20 4.11 1.45
N MET A 26 4.23 5.00 1.46
CA MET A 26 2.89 4.67 1.91
C MET A 26 1.91 4.79 0.75
N ILE A 27 1.07 3.77 0.61
CA ILE A 27 0.00 3.74 -0.38
C ILE A 27 -1.32 3.63 0.35
N ASN A 28 -2.25 4.52 0.05
CA ASN A 28 -3.60 4.45 0.62
C ASN A 28 -4.40 3.34 -0.06
N LEU A 29 -5.20 2.64 0.74
CA LEU A 29 -6.15 1.65 0.26
C LEU A 29 -7.55 2.23 0.33
N PHE A 30 -8.28 2.11 -0.77
CA PHE A 30 -9.64 2.60 -0.87
C PHE A 30 -10.62 1.44 -1.02
N GLU A 31 -11.81 1.62 -0.48
CA GLU A 31 -12.86 0.61 -0.53
C GLU A 31 -13.21 0.30 -1.99
N PRO A 32 -13.15 -0.96 -2.40
CA PRO A 32 -13.52 -1.33 -3.76
C PRO A 32 -15.03 -1.34 -3.93
N ALA A 33 -15.48 -1.32 -5.18
CA ALA A 33 -16.87 -1.58 -5.49
C ALA A 33 -17.28 -2.97 -4.99
N ALA A 34 -18.56 -3.16 -4.69
CA ALA A 34 -19.04 -4.40 -4.08
C ALA A 34 -18.70 -5.64 -4.90
N ASP A 35 -18.75 -5.53 -6.21
CA ASP A 35 -18.43 -6.64 -7.11
C ASP A 35 -16.92 -6.97 -7.16
N LYS A 36 -16.08 -6.12 -6.58
CA LYS A 36 -14.63 -6.31 -6.55
C LYS A 36 -14.08 -6.73 -5.20
N LYS A 37 -14.93 -6.92 -4.20
CA LYS A 37 -14.46 -7.26 -2.85
C LYS A 37 -13.70 -8.57 -2.79
N LYS A 38 -14.07 -9.53 -3.59
CA LYS A 38 -13.34 -10.81 -3.65
C LYS A 38 -11.94 -10.61 -4.21
N SER A 39 -11.80 -9.73 -5.20
CA SER A 39 -10.50 -9.47 -5.82
C SER A 39 -9.52 -8.83 -4.87
N ILE A 40 -9.99 -8.06 -3.89
CA ILE A 40 -9.07 -7.43 -2.94
C ILE A 40 -8.40 -8.45 -2.03
N ASN A 41 -9.08 -9.54 -1.68
CA ASN A 41 -8.46 -10.58 -0.87
C ASN A 41 -7.29 -11.23 -1.60
N ASP A 42 -7.47 -11.50 -2.88
CA ASP A 42 -6.40 -12.06 -3.71
C ASP A 42 -5.24 -11.07 -3.86
N ALA A 43 -5.57 -9.80 -4.05
CA ALA A 43 -4.56 -8.75 -4.13
C ALA A 43 -3.75 -8.67 -2.84
N MET A 44 -4.41 -8.71 -1.69
CA MET A 44 -3.73 -8.63 -0.40
C MET A 44 -2.79 -9.81 -0.19
N GLN A 45 -3.18 -11.00 -0.59
CA GLN A 45 -2.30 -12.16 -0.49
C GLN A 45 -1.03 -11.98 -1.32
N SER A 46 -1.17 -11.44 -2.52
CA SER A 46 -0.01 -11.15 -3.36
C SER A 46 0.87 -10.06 -2.76
N ILE A 47 0.26 -9.01 -2.23
CA ILE A 47 0.97 -7.88 -1.64
C ILE A 47 1.76 -8.31 -0.40
N LEU A 48 1.17 -9.17 0.43
CA LEU A 48 1.83 -9.63 1.66
C LEU A 48 3.08 -10.49 1.39
N ARG A 49 3.25 -10.97 0.17
CA ARG A 49 4.46 -11.68 -0.24
C ARG A 49 5.59 -10.75 -0.64
N ILE A 50 5.31 -9.47 -0.79
CA ILE A 50 6.32 -8.50 -1.22
C ILE A 50 7.11 -8.06 0.00
N SER A 51 8.45 -8.10 -0.13
CA SER A 51 9.35 -7.72 0.95
C SER A 51 9.08 -6.28 1.41
N GLY A 52 9.04 -6.10 2.72
CA GLY A 52 8.87 -4.78 3.32
C GLY A 52 7.46 -4.26 3.34
N ALA A 53 6.49 -4.99 2.80
CA ALA A 53 5.10 -4.53 2.75
C ALA A 53 4.35 -4.88 4.03
N HIS A 54 3.67 -3.88 4.60
CA HIS A 54 2.84 -4.05 5.79
C HIS A 54 1.49 -3.40 5.54
N VAL A 55 0.42 -4.15 5.75
CA VAL A 55 -0.94 -3.67 5.53
C VAL A 55 -1.56 -3.25 6.86
N HIS A 56 -2.12 -2.06 6.89
CA HIS A 56 -2.82 -1.51 8.05
C HIS A 56 -4.27 -1.23 7.67
N TRP A 57 -5.20 -1.87 8.37
CA TRP A 57 -6.62 -1.72 8.13
C TRP A 57 -7.24 -0.76 9.12
N TYR A 58 -8.08 0.17 8.64
CA TYR A 58 -8.82 1.09 9.51
C TYR A 58 -10.27 0.66 9.66
N GLY A 59 -10.82 0.04 8.62
CA GLY A 59 -12.21 -0.36 8.60
C GLY A 59 -12.34 -1.81 8.21
N LYS A 60 -13.57 -2.29 8.20
CA LYS A 60 -13.86 -3.69 7.92
C LYS A 60 -14.42 -3.93 6.52
N GLY A 61 -14.27 -2.97 5.63
CA GLY A 61 -14.77 -3.11 4.28
C GLY A 61 -16.28 -2.96 4.18
N GLU A 62 -16.90 -2.28 5.12
CA GLU A 62 -18.34 -2.04 5.14
C GLU A 62 -18.71 -0.65 4.64
N GLY A 63 -17.73 0.14 4.25
CA GLY A 63 -17.96 1.48 3.79
C GLY A 63 -18.36 1.53 2.32
N LYS A 64 -18.64 2.75 1.88
CA LYS A 64 -18.94 3.00 0.47
C LYS A 64 -17.68 2.92 -0.36
N ALA A 65 -17.81 2.51 -1.61
CA ALA A 65 -16.71 2.47 -2.56
C ALA A 65 -16.01 3.84 -2.61
N GLY A 66 -14.68 3.83 -2.66
CA GLY A 66 -13.86 5.03 -2.69
C GLY A 66 -13.48 5.58 -1.33
N ARG A 67 -14.05 5.06 -0.26
CA ARG A 67 -13.67 5.48 1.09
C ARG A 67 -12.31 4.86 1.46
N LYS A 68 -11.47 5.63 2.13
CA LYS A 68 -10.19 5.11 2.61
C LYS A 68 -10.44 4.05 3.67
N MET A 69 -9.90 2.88 3.47
CA MET A 69 -10.07 1.76 4.41
C MET A 69 -8.77 1.30 5.05
N GLY A 70 -7.65 1.82 4.63
CA GLY A 70 -6.37 1.45 5.20
C GLY A 70 -5.22 2.04 4.43
N HIS A 71 -4.03 1.52 4.71
CA HIS A 71 -2.85 1.87 3.94
C HIS A 71 -1.84 0.73 3.96
N ILE A 72 -0.93 0.76 3.00
CA ILE A 72 0.19 -0.16 2.93
C ILE A 72 1.47 0.65 3.12
N THR A 73 2.31 0.22 4.05
CA THR A 73 3.63 0.80 4.23
C THR A 73 4.65 -0.15 3.62
N ILE A 74 5.52 0.37 2.78
CA ILE A 74 6.61 -0.39 2.19
C ILE A 74 7.91 0.18 2.74
N SER A 75 8.63 -0.61 3.53
CA SER A 75 9.89 -0.19 4.14
C SER A 75 11.03 -1.02 3.58
N GLU A 76 12.05 -0.33 3.08
CA GLU A 76 13.23 -0.97 2.51
C GLU A 76 14.47 -0.19 2.89
N ASP A 77 15.65 -0.78 2.65
CA ASP A 77 16.92 -0.15 2.98
C ASP A 77 17.29 1.00 2.03
N THR A 78 16.69 1.04 0.85
CA THR A 78 16.90 2.13 -0.10
C THR A 78 15.57 2.65 -0.64
N VAL A 79 15.58 3.92 -1.05
CA VAL A 79 14.42 4.54 -1.71
C VAL A 79 14.07 3.80 -2.99
N GLU A 80 15.08 3.41 -3.74
CA GLU A 80 14.87 2.71 -5.01
C GLU A 80 14.10 1.42 -4.81
N LYS A 81 14.50 0.60 -3.83
CA LYS A 81 13.79 -0.64 -3.54
C LYS A 81 12.37 -0.40 -3.07
N ALA A 82 12.19 0.61 -2.22
CA ALA A 82 10.85 0.93 -1.73
C ALA A 82 9.94 1.38 -2.86
N LEU A 83 10.44 2.19 -3.78
CA LEU A 83 9.67 2.65 -4.93
C LEU A 83 9.35 1.51 -5.90
N ASN A 84 10.31 0.62 -6.14
CA ASN A 84 10.08 -0.54 -6.99
C ASN A 84 8.97 -1.42 -6.43
N ASN A 85 9.02 -1.70 -5.14
CA ASN A 85 7.99 -2.51 -4.49
C ASN A 85 6.63 -1.79 -4.49
N ALA A 86 6.64 -0.48 -4.28
CA ALA A 86 5.41 0.30 -4.33
C ALA A 86 4.77 0.27 -5.71
N THR A 87 5.58 0.34 -6.76
CA THR A 87 5.09 0.25 -8.14
C THR A 87 4.43 -1.10 -8.40
N THR A 88 5.07 -2.17 -7.93
CA THR A 88 4.50 -3.51 -8.06
C THR A 88 3.16 -3.61 -7.35
N ILE A 89 3.06 -3.07 -6.14
CA ILE A 89 1.82 -3.08 -5.36
C ILE A 89 0.73 -2.24 -6.05
N ARG A 90 1.08 -1.07 -6.56
CA ARG A 90 0.12 -0.25 -7.31
C ARG A 90 -0.45 -1.02 -8.50
N ASN A 91 0.40 -1.73 -9.22
CA ASN A 91 -0.04 -2.51 -10.38
C ASN A 91 -0.98 -3.63 -9.95
N ILE A 92 -0.69 -4.30 -8.83
CA ILE A 92 -1.57 -5.32 -8.29
C ILE A 92 -2.94 -4.74 -7.96
N LEU A 93 -2.97 -3.60 -7.27
CA LEU A 93 -4.22 -2.95 -6.89
C LEU A 93 -5.02 -2.50 -8.12
N LYS A 94 -4.33 -1.93 -9.09
CA LYS A 94 -4.98 -1.47 -10.31
C LYS A 94 -5.59 -2.62 -11.10
N GLU A 95 -4.85 -3.70 -11.27
CA GLU A 95 -5.31 -4.86 -12.03
C GLU A 95 -6.39 -5.64 -11.30
N SER A 96 -6.32 -5.70 -9.97
CA SER A 96 -7.25 -6.52 -9.20
C SER A 96 -8.61 -5.88 -9.02
N TYR A 97 -8.65 -4.57 -8.78
CA TYR A 97 -9.94 -3.91 -8.56
C TYR A 97 -9.97 -2.45 -8.98
N GLY A 98 -9.06 -2.06 -9.84
CA GLY A 98 -9.14 -0.75 -10.47
C GLY A 98 -8.69 0.44 -9.64
N GLN A 99 -8.05 0.23 -8.52
CA GLN A 99 -7.49 1.32 -7.74
C GLN A 99 -6.30 1.93 -8.50
N GLU A 100 -6.31 3.22 -8.68
CA GLU A 100 -5.23 3.93 -9.37
C GLU A 100 -4.08 4.32 -8.47
#